data_62c7768a4ef76acf0990134f5065770e
#
_entry.id   62c7768a4ef76acf0990134f5065770e
#
_cell.length_a   1.000
_cell.length_b   1.000
_cell.length_c   1.000
_cell.angle_alpha   90.00
_cell.angle_beta   90.00
_cell.angle_gamma   90.00
#
_symmetry.space_group_name_H-M   'P 1'
#
loop_
_entity.id
_entity.type
_entity.pdbx_description
1 polymer ?
#
loop_
_entity_poly.entity_id
_entity_poly.type
_entity_poly.pdbx_seq_one_letter_code
_entity_poly.pdbx_strand_id
1 'polypeptide(L)'
;DDKASGEYIMDVIRRRVPSTIYHRSVATYVYVGDVVEAILRAAETPASVGRKYLIGKTTLNGKDYARMIGAAADVRLPLIPFPDFVVTAAAYLQTWAAAVTHQPPRWGLSIDAAKTLKNGFAFDGSRAERELGLRYTPIRQALAEAVAWYREQWAAGE
;
A
#
# COMPACT_ATOMS: atom_id res chain seq x y z
N ASP A 1 6.45 -13.14 1.65
CA ASP A 1 7.28 -12.02 1.17
C ASP A 1 6.44 -10.75 1.01
N ASP A 2 6.05 -10.16 2.15
CA ASP A 2 5.16 -8.98 2.23
C ASP A 2 5.90 -7.65 2.00
N LYS A 3 6.59 -7.54 0.88
CA LYS A 3 7.60 -6.48 0.73
C LYS A 3 7.08 -5.07 0.43
N ALA A 4 5.81 -4.85 0.12
CA ALA A 4 5.38 -3.50 -0.29
C ALA A 4 4.64 -2.74 0.83
N SER A 5 3.41 -3.13 1.16
CA SER A 5 2.60 -2.40 2.14
C SER A 5 2.93 -2.76 3.58
N GLY A 6 3.32 -4.01 3.84
CA GLY A 6 3.70 -4.48 5.17
C GLY A 6 4.99 -3.84 5.67
N GLU A 7 6.04 -3.80 4.84
CA GLU A 7 7.29 -3.09 5.19
C GLU A 7 7.03 -1.61 5.50
N TYR A 8 6.17 -0.95 4.73
CA TYR A 8 5.85 0.45 4.97
C TYR A 8 5.14 0.66 6.33
N ILE A 9 4.19 -0.22 6.69
CA ILE A 9 3.54 -0.18 8.00
C ILE A 9 4.57 -0.38 9.13
N MET A 10 5.48 -1.36 8.97
CA MET A 10 6.54 -1.60 9.94
C MET A 10 7.51 -0.43 10.04
N ASP A 11 7.87 0.21 8.93
CA ASP A 11 8.74 1.39 8.95
C ASP A 11 8.08 2.58 9.64
N VAL A 12 6.75 2.73 9.50
CA VAL A 12 5.99 3.72 10.26
C VAL A 12 6.03 3.39 11.75
N ILE A 13 5.74 2.16 12.15
CA ILE A 13 5.78 1.71 13.56
C ILE A 13 7.17 1.96 14.16
N ARG A 14 8.22 1.65 13.41
CA ARG A 14 9.63 1.83 13.81
C ARG A 14 10.13 3.27 13.69
N ARG A 15 9.28 4.22 13.29
CA ARG A 15 9.63 5.63 13.05
C ARG A 15 10.75 5.82 12.03
N ARG A 16 10.86 4.92 11.05
CA ARG A 16 11.89 4.95 10.01
C ARG A 16 11.46 5.70 8.74
N VAL A 17 10.24 6.20 8.68
CA VAL A 17 9.72 6.99 7.56
C VAL A 17 9.99 8.47 7.80
N PRO A 18 11.04 9.06 7.22
CA PRO A 18 11.42 10.45 7.49
C PRO A 18 10.54 11.45 6.71
N SER A 19 9.92 10.99 5.63
CA SER A 19 9.17 11.86 4.71
C SER A 19 8.20 11.07 3.85
N THR A 20 7.27 11.78 3.21
CA THR A 20 6.39 11.20 2.20
C THR A 20 6.90 11.52 0.80
N ILE A 21 7.07 10.50 -0.04
CA ILE A 21 7.39 10.63 -1.45
C ILE A 21 6.10 10.62 -2.27
N TYR A 22 6.06 11.37 -3.38
CA TYR A 22 4.89 11.45 -4.27
C TYR A 22 3.57 11.63 -3.51
N HIS A 23 3.57 12.53 -2.54
CA HIS A 23 2.50 12.72 -1.56
C HIS A 23 1.13 13.09 -2.18
N ARG A 24 1.10 13.51 -3.44
CA ARG A 24 -0.12 13.84 -4.19
C ARG A 24 -0.69 12.65 -4.96
N SER A 25 0.11 11.62 -5.19
CA SER A 25 -0.33 10.43 -5.91
C SER A 25 -1.32 9.65 -5.09
N VAL A 26 -2.31 9.09 -5.74
CA VAL A 26 -3.37 8.33 -5.09
C VAL A 26 -3.24 6.84 -5.37
N ALA A 27 -3.60 6.02 -4.39
CA ALA A 27 -3.70 4.59 -4.55
C ALA A 27 -4.99 4.07 -3.93
N THR A 28 -5.57 3.03 -4.53
CA THR A 28 -6.72 2.34 -3.97
C THR A 28 -6.23 1.23 -3.05
N TYR A 29 -6.68 1.28 -1.81
CA TYR A 29 -6.36 0.32 -0.77
C TYR A 29 -7.54 -0.61 -0.50
N VAL A 30 -7.22 -1.83 -0.11
CA VAL A 30 -8.18 -2.85 0.26
C VAL A 30 -7.65 -3.64 1.47
N TYR A 31 -8.56 -4.07 2.32
CA TYR A 31 -8.25 -5.02 3.38
C TYR A 31 -8.13 -6.44 2.82
N VAL A 32 -7.12 -7.19 3.26
CA VAL A 32 -6.88 -8.53 2.75
C VAL A 32 -8.07 -9.48 3.02
N GLY A 33 -8.75 -9.31 4.14
CA GLY A 33 -9.96 -10.06 4.45
C GLY A 33 -11.08 -9.84 3.44
N ASP A 34 -11.24 -8.60 2.93
CA ASP A 34 -12.23 -8.30 1.89
C ASP A 34 -11.87 -8.99 0.56
N VAL A 35 -10.57 -9.15 0.27
CA VAL A 35 -10.12 -9.89 -0.93
C VAL A 35 -10.46 -11.36 -0.79
N VAL A 36 -10.19 -11.96 0.37
CA VAL A 36 -10.55 -13.36 0.65
C VAL A 36 -12.06 -13.57 0.54
N GLU A 37 -12.84 -12.70 1.15
CA GLU A 37 -14.31 -12.75 1.08
C GLU A 37 -14.81 -12.61 -0.37
N ALA A 38 -14.20 -11.71 -1.15
CA ALA A 38 -14.55 -11.54 -2.56
C ALA A 38 -14.28 -12.82 -3.39
N ILE A 39 -13.18 -13.52 -3.12
CA ILE A 39 -12.82 -14.78 -3.77
C ILE A 39 -13.86 -15.85 -3.44
N LEU A 40 -14.22 -16.00 -2.16
CA LEU A 40 -15.21 -16.98 -1.72
C LEU A 40 -16.57 -16.69 -2.34
N ARG A 41 -17.04 -15.46 -2.29
CA ARG A 41 -18.32 -15.06 -2.90
C ARG A 41 -18.34 -15.24 -4.41
N ALA A 42 -17.24 -14.94 -5.09
CA ALA A 42 -17.14 -15.19 -6.52
C ALA A 42 -17.21 -16.68 -6.84
N ALA A 43 -16.59 -17.53 -6.03
CA ALA A 43 -16.66 -18.98 -6.21
C ALA A 43 -18.08 -19.54 -6.00
N GLU A 44 -18.86 -18.96 -5.09
CA GLU A 44 -20.22 -19.36 -4.75
C GLU A 44 -21.28 -18.74 -5.69
N THR A 45 -20.93 -17.74 -6.50
CA THR A 45 -21.85 -17.01 -7.36
C THR A 45 -21.76 -17.51 -8.82
N PRO A 46 -22.69 -18.32 -9.33
CA PRO A 46 -22.62 -18.84 -10.72
C PRO A 46 -22.51 -17.73 -11.77
N ALA A 47 -23.14 -16.57 -11.53
CA ALA A 47 -23.11 -15.42 -12.42
C ALA A 47 -21.74 -14.75 -12.53
N SER A 48 -20.77 -15.11 -11.66
CA SER A 48 -19.40 -14.57 -11.66
C SER A 48 -18.49 -15.24 -12.69
N VAL A 49 -18.89 -16.40 -13.23
CA VAL A 49 -18.09 -17.19 -14.17
C VAL A 49 -17.71 -16.34 -15.39
N GLY A 50 -16.42 -16.29 -15.70
CA GLY A 50 -15.86 -15.49 -16.81
C GLY A 50 -15.82 -13.99 -16.55
N ARG A 51 -16.19 -13.51 -15.36
CA ARG A 51 -16.16 -12.10 -15.00
C ARG A 51 -14.87 -11.74 -14.26
N LYS A 52 -14.46 -10.47 -14.39
CA LYS A 52 -13.33 -9.89 -13.66
C LYS A 52 -13.84 -8.85 -12.68
N TYR A 53 -13.33 -8.88 -11.47
CA TYR A 53 -13.64 -7.93 -10.42
C TYR A 53 -12.37 -7.23 -9.96
N LEU A 54 -12.44 -5.91 -9.87
CA LEU A 54 -11.45 -5.12 -9.14
C LEU A 54 -11.93 -5.03 -7.69
N ILE A 55 -11.04 -5.34 -6.76
CA ILE A 55 -11.37 -5.33 -5.34
C ILE A 55 -10.61 -4.18 -4.68
N GLY A 56 -11.32 -3.16 -4.27
CA GLY A 56 -10.77 -1.98 -3.61
C GLY A 56 -11.80 -0.87 -3.49
N LYS A 57 -11.79 -0.15 -2.39
CA LYS A 57 -12.81 0.87 -2.09
C LYS A 57 -12.21 2.23 -1.77
N THR A 58 -11.18 2.24 -0.94
CA THR A 58 -10.67 3.49 -0.38
C THR A 58 -9.48 3.99 -1.17
N THR A 59 -9.64 5.12 -1.84
CA THR A 59 -8.55 5.80 -2.54
C THR A 59 -7.98 6.90 -1.65
N LEU A 60 -6.69 6.83 -1.35
CA LEU A 60 -5.97 7.78 -0.50
C LEU A 60 -4.70 8.24 -1.20
N ASN A 61 -4.28 9.47 -0.92
CA ASN A 61 -2.93 9.90 -1.26
C ASN A 61 -1.91 9.39 -0.22
N GLY A 62 -0.64 9.36 -0.61
CA GLY A 62 0.42 8.82 0.24
C GLY A 62 0.55 9.51 1.61
N LYS A 63 0.27 10.82 1.68
CA LYS A 63 0.32 11.59 2.94
C LYS A 63 -0.80 11.17 3.89
N ASP A 64 -2.02 11.03 3.38
CA ASP A 64 -3.17 10.65 4.21
C ASP A 64 -3.06 9.20 4.65
N TYR A 65 -2.57 8.31 3.79
CA TYR A 65 -2.27 6.93 4.15
C TYR A 65 -1.25 6.84 5.29
N ALA A 66 -0.11 7.54 5.17
CA ALA A 66 0.90 7.61 6.23
C ALA A 66 0.33 8.15 7.54
N ARG A 67 -0.48 9.22 7.47
CA ARG A 67 -1.13 9.80 8.65
C ARG A 67 -2.09 8.83 9.32
N MET A 68 -2.84 8.05 8.55
CA MET A 68 -3.78 7.07 9.10
C MET A 68 -3.05 5.92 9.78
N ILE A 69 -1.94 5.41 9.20
CA ILE A 69 -1.09 4.41 9.85
C ILE A 69 -0.48 4.99 11.13
N GLY A 70 0.07 6.19 11.06
CA GLY A 70 0.63 6.86 12.23
C GLY A 70 -0.38 7.01 13.38
N ALA A 71 -1.62 7.37 13.05
CA ALA A 71 -2.71 7.46 14.03
C ALA A 71 -3.07 6.09 14.63
N ALA A 72 -3.13 5.03 13.80
CA ALA A 72 -3.39 3.66 14.27
C ALA A 72 -2.23 3.12 15.13
N ALA A 73 -1.00 3.52 14.82
CA ALA A 73 0.20 3.11 15.54
C ALA A 73 0.56 4.04 16.71
N ASP A 74 -0.20 5.09 16.99
CA ASP A 74 0.15 6.14 17.97
C ASP A 74 1.57 6.69 17.75
N VAL A 75 1.93 6.92 16.48
CA VAL A 75 3.23 7.44 16.07
C VAL A 75 3.06 8.76 15.34
N ARG A 76 3.72 9.81 15.83
CA ARG A 76 3.80 11.09 15.11
C ARG A 76 4.88 11.00 14.04
N LEU A 77 4.47 11.20 12.80
CA LEU A 77 5.37 11.22 11.64
C LEU A 77 5.65 12.67 11.23
N PRO A 78 6.88 13.00 10.86
CA PRO A 78 7.24 14.35 10.41
C PRO A 78 6.56 14.74 9.09
N LEU A 79 6.03 13.81 8.29
CA LEU A 79 5.29 13.99 7.03
C LEU A 79 5.77 15.15 6.13
N ILE A 80 7.09 15.40 6.14
CA ILE A 80 7.71 16.43 5.30
C ILE A 80 7.67 15.93 3.86
N PRO A 81 7.03 16.65 2.92
CA PRO A 81 7.00 16.23 1.52
C PRO A 81 8.40 16.34 0.91
N PHE A 82 8.87 15.23 0.35
CA PHE A 82 10.14 15.26 -0.40
C PHE A 82 9.86 15.77 -1.82
N PRO A 83 10.71 16.65 -2.38
CA PRO A 83 10.50 17.13 -3.73
C PRO A 83 10.56 15.99 -4.75
N ASP A 84 9.54 15.88 -5.60
CA ASP A 84 9.37 14.77 -6.56
C ASP A 84 10.56 14.63 -7.51
N PHE A 85 11.21 15.75 -7.88
CA PHE A 85 12.37 15.73 -8.75
C PHE A 85 13.59 15.03 -8.12
N VAL A 86 13.77 15.19 -6.79
CA VAL A 86 14.86 14.54 -6.05
C VAL A 86 14.62 13.04 -5.99
N VAL A 87 13.39 12.62 -5.71
CA VAL A 87 13.01 11.20 -5.69
C VAL A 87 13.21 10.57 -7.08
N THR A 88 12.78 11.28 -8.12
CA THR A 88 12.95 10.84 -9.49
C THR A 88 14.44 10.70 -9.87
N ALA A 89 15.25 11.70 -9.55
CA ALA A 89 16.71 11.65 -9.81
C ALA A 89 17.38 10.49 -9.05
N ALA A 90 17.01 10.28 -7.80
CA ALA A 90 17.50 9.14 -7.00
C ALA A 90 17.12 7.79 -7.63
N ALA A 91 15.89 7.65 -8.14
CA ALA A 91 15.44 6.44 -8.84
C ALA A 91 16.28 6.16 -10.11
N TYR A 92 16.59 7.19 -10.90
CA TYR A 92 17.46 7.05 -12.07
C TYR A 92 18.87 6.62 -11.68
N LEU A 93 19.47 7.27 -10.66
CA LEU A 93 20.79 6.92 -10.17
C LEU A 93 20.85 5.48 -9.63
N GLN A 94 19.86 5.07 -8.87
CA GLN A 94 19.80 3.71 -8.33
C GLN A 94 19.61 2.66 -9.43
N THR A 95 18.78 2.94 -10.43
CA THR A 95 18.59 2.02 -11.56
C THR A 95 19.90 1.90 -12.38
N TRP A 96 20.60 3.01 -12.62
CA TRP A 96 21.90 2.98 -13.27
C TRP A 96 22.93 2.21 -12.45
N ALA A 97 23.02 2.48 -11.15
CA ALA A 97 23.93 1.75 -10.26
C ALA A 97 23.61 0.25 -10.22
N ALA A 98 22.32 -0.12 -10.20
CA ALA A 98 21.88 -1.53 -10.26
C ALA A 98 22.33 -2.21 -11.58
N ALA A 99 22.27 -1.51 -12.70
CA ALA A 99 22.74 -2.02 -13.99
C ALA A 99 24.26 -2.28 -14.00
N VAL A 100 25.05 -1.44 -13.31
CA VAL A 100 26.50 -1.58 -13.22
C VAL A 100 26.93 -2.60 -12.17
N THR A 101 26.28 -2.58 -10.99
CA THR A 101 26.68 -3.43 -9.86
C THR A 101 25.99 -4.79 -9.82
N HIS A 102 24.99 -5.02 -10.68
CA HIS A 102 24.11 -6.19 -10.69
C HIS A 102 23.42 -6.43 -9.34
N GLN A 103 23.28 -5.38 -8.52
CA GLN A 103 22.54 -5.43 -7.25
C GLN A 103 21.18 -4.71 -7.40
N PRO A 104 20.12 -5.21 -6.75
CA PRO A 104 18.82 -4.58 -6.82
C PRO A 104 18.87 -3.15 -6.24
N PRO A 105 18.05 -2.21 -6.76
CA PRO A 105 17.95 -0.86 -6.22
C PRO A 105 17.63 -0.89 -4.72
N ARG A 106 18.31 -0.04 -3.95
CA ARG A 106 18.02 0.11 -2.52
C ARG A 106 16.59 0.59 -2.31
N TRP A 107 15.92 0.05 -1.30
CA TRP A 107 14.50 0.34 -0.99
C TRP A 107 13.52 0.07 -2.14
N GLY A 108 13.90 -0.74 -3.12
CA GLY A 108 13.05 -1.03 -4.28
C GLY A 108 12.75 0.19 -5.17
N LEU A 109 13.45 1.32 -4.99
CA LEU A 109 13.21 2.56 -5.74
C LEU A 109 13.85 2.49 -7.13
N SER A 110 13.25 1.73 -8.04
CA SER A 110 13.56 1.71 -9.46
C SER A 110 12.81 2.83 -10.21
N ILE A 111 13.21 3.09 -11.46
CA ILE A 111 12.49 4.04 -12.32
C ILE A 111 11.02 3.64 -12.48
N ASP A 112 10.74 2.36 -12.65
CA ASP A 112 9.37 1.87 -12.86
C ASP A 112 8.54 1.97 -11.57
N ALA A 113 9.13 1.66 -10.41
CA ALA A 113 8.51 1.89 -9.11
C ALA A 113 8.21 3.38 -8.90
N ALA A 114 9.17 4.26 -9.20
CA ALA A 114 8.99 5.71 -9.10
C ALA A 114 7.87 6.23 -10.02
N LYS A 115 7.80 5.74 -11.28
CA LYS A 115 6.71 6.08 -12.20
C LYS A 115 5.35 5.60 -11.70
N THR A 116 5.27 4.38 -11.22
CA THR A 116 4.04 3.80 -10.66
C THR A 116 3.57 4.60 -9.45
N LEU A 117 4.48 4.88 -8.52
CA LEU A 117 4.18 5.70 -7.35
C LEU A 117 3.77 7.13 -7.72
N LYS A 118 4.44 7.74 -8.70
CA LYS A 118 4.13 9.11 -9.15
C LYS A 118 2.77 9.20 -9.84
N ASN A 119 2.46 8.26 -10.72
CA ASN A 119 1.20 8.24 -11.46
C ASN A 119 0.03 7.83 -10.56
N GLY A 120 0.32 7.03 -9.53
CA GLY A 120 -0.69 6.43 -8.68
C GLY A 120 -1.53 5.39 -9.43
N PHE A 121 -2.48 4.83 -8.73
CA PHE A 121 -3.48 3.92 -9.31
C PHE A 121 -4.77 4.02 -8.51
N ALA A 122 -5.84 4.31 -9.22
CA ALA A 122 -7.17 4.35 -8.65
C ALA A 122 -8.10 3.46 -9.47
N PHE A 123 -8.86 2.60 -8.80
CA PHE A 123 -9.86 1.78 -9.43
C PHE A 123 -11.13 1.68 -8.59
N ASP A 124 -12.22 1.39 -9.28
CA ASP A 124 -13.54 1.28 -8.69
C ASP A 124 -13.89 -0.19 -8.46
N GLY A 125 -14.03 -0.56 -7.19
CA GLY A 125 -14.44 -1.90 -6.76
C GLY A 125 -15.96 -2.05 -6.58
N SER A 126 -16.76 -1.07 -6.94
CA SER A 126 -18.23 -1.07 -6.73
C SER A 126 -18.95 -2.21 -7.42
N ARG A 127 -18.38 -2.77 -8.49
CA ARG A 127 -18.92 -3.93 -9.15
C ARG A 127 -18.99 -5.16 -8.23
N ALA A 128 -17.95 -5.37 -7.40
CA ALA A 128 -17.94 -6.45 -6.43
C ALA A 128 -19.02 -6.26 -5.35
N GLU A 129 -19.26 -5.02 -4.93
CA GLU A 129 -20.37 -4.72 -4.00
C GLU A 129 -21.72 -5.10 -4.61
N ARG A 130 -21.98 -4.71 -5.86
CA ARG A 130 -23.27 -4.95 -6.51
C ARG A 130 -23.50 -6.41 -6.90
N GLU A 131 -22.50 -7.07 -7.44
CA GLU A 131 -22.66 -8.41 -8.05
C GLU A 131 -22.33 -9.54 -7.08
N LEU A 132 -21.39 -9.34 -6.14
CA LEU A 132 -21.01 -10.34 -5.15
C LEU A 132 -21.57 -10.04 -3.75
N GLY A 133 -22.24 -8.90 -3.56
CA GLY A 133 -22.71 -8.48 -2.24
C GLY A 133 -21.57 -8.21 -1.25
N LEU A 134 -20.35 -7.91 -1.76
CA LEU A 134 -19.20 -7.64 -0.93
C LEU A 134 -19.40 -6.37 -0.10
N ARG A 135 -19.02 -6.41 1.17
CA ARG A 135 -18.99 -5.23 2.04
C ARG A 135 -17.56 -4.93 2.44
N TYR A 136 -17.05 -3.77 2.02
CA TYR A 136 -15.70 -3.38 2.32
C TYR A 136 -15.51 -2.95 3.78
N THR A 137 -14.47 -3.45 4.40
CA THR A 137 -14.04 -3.04 5.74
C THR A 137 -13.56 -1.57 5.71
N PRO A 138 -13.99 -0.73 6.65
CA PRO A 138 -13.49 0.63 6.76
C PRO A 138 -11.97 0.66 6.90
N ILE A 139 -11.28 1.45 6.08
CA ILE A 139 -9.81 1.48 6.02
C ILE A 139 -9.15 1.74 7.40
N ARG A 140 -9.79 2.53 8.27
CA ARG A 140 -9.28 2.78 9.62
C ARG A 140 -9.24 1.51 10.46
N GLN A 141 -10.28 0.67 10.36
CA GLN A 141 -10.33 -0.61 11.04
C GLN A 141 -9.28 -1.56 10.48
N ALA A 142 -9.19 -1.69 9.16
CA ALA A 142 -8.20 -2.52 8.50
C ALA A 142 -6.76 -2.15 8.89
N LEU A 143 -6.46 -0.85 8.98
CA LEU A 143 -5.14 -0.38 9.40
C LEU A 143 -4.89 -0.63 10.90
N ALA A 144 -5.90 -0.50 11.76
CA ALA A 144 -5.75 -0.82 13.18
C ALA A 144 -5.42 -2.31 13.39
N GLU A 145 -6.12 -3.20 12.70
CA GLU A 145 -5.86 -4.64 12.72
C GLU A 145 -4.47 -4.98 12.18
N ALA A 146 -4.08 -4.38 11.05
CA ALA A 146 -2.75 -4.58 10.48
C ALA A 146 -1.64 -4.12 11.43
N VAL A 147 -1.78 -2.94 12.03
CA VAL A 147 -0.80 -2.41 13.00
C VAL A 147 -0.70 -3.31 14.23
N ALA A 148 -1.83 -3.80 14.75
CA ALA A 148 -1.85 -4.72 15.89
C ALA A 148 -1.09 -6.01 15.55
N TRP A 149 -1.39 -6.62 14.41
CA TRP A 149 -0.73 -7.83 13.93
C TRP A 149 0.79 -7.66 13.77
N TYR A 150 1.24 -6.57 13.12
CA TYR A 150 2.67 -6.31 12.95
C TYR A 150 3.39 -6.05 14.26
N ARG A 151 2.73 -5.44 15.25
CA ARG A 151 3.31 -5.26 16.59
C ARG A 151 3.50 -6.58 17.33
N GLU A 152 2.51 -7.47 17.23
CA GLU A 152 2.62 -8.82 17.82
C GLU A 152 3.74 -9.63 17.19
N GLN A 153 3.86 -9.58 15.84
CA GLN A 153 4.95 -10.27 15.14
C GLN A 153 6.32 -9.69 15.49
N TRP A 154 6.40 -8.39 15.69
CA TRP A 154 7.64 -7.76 16.11
C TRP A 154 8.03 -8.16 17.54
N ALA A 155 7.10 -8.14 18.46
CA ALA A 155 7.34 -8.57 19.85
C ALA A 155 7.69 -10.06 19.96
N ALA A 156 7.20 -10.89 19.05
CA ALA A 156 7.50 -12.34 19.02
C ALA A 156 8.84 -12.66 18.32
N GLY A 157 9.41 -11.73 17.56
CA GLY A 157 10.68 -11.91 16.84
C GLY A 157 11.92 -11.32 17.53
N GLU A 158 11.72 -10.66 18.71
CA GLU A 158 12.77 -10.26 19.66
C GLU A 158 12.94 -11.33 20.75
#